data_b31ae1c9b41b737bdd96e4c67dca945a
#
_entry.id   b31ae1c9b41b737bdd96e4c67dca945a
#
_cell.length_a   1.000
_cell.length_b   1.000
_cell.length_c   1.000
_cell.angle_alpha   90.00
_cell.angle_beta   90.00
_cell.angle_gamma   90.00
#
_symmetry.space_group_name_H-M   'P 1'
#
loop_
_entity.id
_entity.type
_entity.pdbx_description
1 polymer ?
#
loop_
_entity_poly.entity_id
_entity_poly.type
_entity_poly.pdbx_seq_one_letter_code
_entity_poly.pdbx_strand_id
1 'polypeptide(L)'
;MPFNQSWSKRAAAFVAIAGTPTQADGTSIPTFMYDCGLAAAQLTIEAHHRGYVVHQMAGFDHEKAATLFDGAVPIVIMAIGIQAPADQLEGPAYDREVAPRTRKSLAEIVIAGLPS
;
A
#
# COMPACT_ATOMS: atom_id res chain seq x y z
N MET A 1 11.80 1.92 6.35
CA MET A 1 12.88 2.53 5.53
C MET A 1 12.96 4.02 5.79
N PRO A 2 14.17 4.64 5.86
CA PRO A 2 14.33 6.07 6.19
C PRO A 2 13.55 7.00 5.26
N PHE A 3 13.49 6.68 3.96
CA PHE A 3 12.75 7.48 2.98
C PHE A 3 11.27 7.67 3.35
N ASN A 4 10.55 6.59 3.67
CA ASN A 4 9.15 6.71 4.03
C ASN A 4 8.96 7.47 5.35
N GLN A 5 9.90 7.38 6.28
CA GLN A 5 9.83 8.10 7.55
C GLN A 5 9.91 9.62 7.40
N SER A 6 10.52 10.14 6.33
CA SER A 6 10.68 11.59 6.11
C SER A 6 9.33 12.30 5.96
N TRP A 7 8.31 11.64 5.43
CA TRP A 7 6.99 12.22 5.19
C TRP A 7 5.86 11.52 5.97
N SER A 8 5.94 10.20 6.12
CA SER A 8 4.81 9.41 6.65
C SER A 8 4.48 9.71 8.12
N LYS A 9 5.43 10.26 8.90
CA LYS A 9 5.19 10.65 10.31
C LYS A 9 4.04 11.64 10.50
N ARG A 10 3.61 12.31 9.44
CA ARG A 10 2.50 13.26 9.45
C ARG A 10 1.16 12.62 9.12
N ALA A 11 1.13 11.33 8.77
CA ALA A 11 -0.11 10.63 8.51
C ALA A 11 -0.99 10.60 9.77
N ALA A 12 -2.31 10.72 9.58
CA ALA A 12 -3.26 10.68 10.68
C ALA A 12 -3.37 9.27 11.28
N ALA A 13 -3.21 8.25 10.45
CA ALA A 13 -3.28 6.85 10.86
C ALA A 13 -2.40 5.96 9.98
N PHE A 14 -2.02 4.80 10.53
CA PHE A 14 -1.45 3.69 9.79
C PHE A 14 -2.34 2.46 9.93
N VAL A 15 -2.57 1.79 8.80
CA VAL A 15 -3.24 0.49 8.76
C VAL A 15 -2.29 -0.50 8.11
N ALA A 16 -1.96 -1.57 8.81
CA ALA A 16 -1.22 -2.68 8.23
C ALA A 16 -2.20 -3.74 7.73
N ILE A 17 -2.00 -4.19 6.50
CA ILE A 17 -2.68 -5.36 5.95
C ILE A 17 -1.73 -6.54 6.14
N ALA A 18 -2.16 -7.51 6.91
CA ALA A 18 -1.43 -8.74 7.16
C ALA A 18 -2.33 -9.94 6.85
N GLY A 19 -1.76 -11.00 6.35
CA GLY A 19 -2.48 -12.23 6.01
C GLY A 19 -1.84 -13.46 6.61
N THR A 20 -2.65 -14.48 6.87
CA THR A 20 -2.20 -15.77 7.38
C THR A 20 -1.96 -16.72 6.20
N PRO A 21 -0.72 -17.20 5.99
CA PRO A 21 -0.40 -18.08 4.85
C PRO A 21 -0.91 -19.52 5.03
N THR A 22 -1.32 -19.88 6.25
CA THR A 22 -1.80 -21.22 6.59
C THR A 22 -3.04 -21.17 7.46
N GLN A 23 -3.86 -22.19 7.38
CA GLN A 23 -4.98 -22.44 8.31
C GLN A 23 -4.45 -22.95 9.67
N ALA A 24 -5.34 -23.05 10.65
CA ALA A 24 -4.99 -23.57 11.99
C ALA A 24 -4.49 -25.02 11.98
N ASP A 25 -4.91 -25.80 10.99
CA ASP A 25 -4.48 -27.20 10.78
C ASP A 25 -3.15 -27.32 9.99
N GLY A 26 -2.52 -26.17 9.63
CA GLY A 26 -1.31 -26.13 8.84
C GLY A 26 -1.51 -26.15 7.31
N THR A 27 -2.77 -26.26 6.83
CA THR A 27 -3.06 -26.23 5.40
C THR A 27 -2.69 -24.88 4.80
N SER A 28 -1.96 -24.87 3.68
CA SER A 28 -1.55 -23.64 2.97
C SER A 28 -2.75 -22.89 2.40
N ILE A 29 -2.72 -21.57 2.49
CA ILE A 29 -3.66 -20.63 1.84
C ILE A 29 -2.89 -19.88 0.74
N PRO A 30 -2.79 -20.43 -0.48
CA PRO A 30 -1.98 -19.83 -1.55
C PRO A 30 -2.50 -18.46 -2.01
N THR A 31 -3.76 -18.15 -1.74
CA THR A 31 -4.42 -16.89 -2.13
C THR A 31 -4.28 -15.76 -1.11
N PHE A 32 -3.65 -15.98 0.04
CA PHE A 32 -3.66 -15.01 1.13
C PHE A 32 -3.15 -13.61 0.73
N MET A 33 -2.15 -13.53 -0.15
CA MET A 33 -1.64 -12.24 -0.64
C MET A 33 -2.64 -11.55 -1.58
N TYR A 34 -3.36 -12.32 -2.40
CA TYR A 34 -4.43 -11.80 -3.25
C TYR A 34 -5.59 -11.25 -2.42
N ASP A 35 -6.00 -11.97 -1.37
CA ASP A 35 -7.05 -11.53 -0.45
C ASP A 35 -6.64 -10.24 0.27
N CYS A 36 -5.38 -10.13 0.70
CA CYS A 36 -4.81 -8.90 1.27
C CYS A 36 -4.85 -7.73 0.26
N GLY A 37 -4.54 -7.99 -1.00
CA GLY A 37 -4.61 -6.99 -2.07
C GLY A 37 -6.03 -6.47 -2.30
N LEU A 38 -7.02 -7.36 -2.30
CA LEU A 38 -8.44 -7.00 -2.40
C LEU A 38 -8.89 -6.14 -1.20
N ALA A 39 -8.52 -6.52 0.01
CA ALA A 39 -8.83 -5.76 1.22
C ALA A 39 -8.20 -4.36 1.18
N ALA A 40 -6.92 -4.26 0.79
CA ALA A 40 -6.23 -2.99 0.63
C ALA A 40 -6.89 -2.09 -0.42
N ALA A 41 -7.33 -2.65 -1.56
CA ALA A 41 -8.01 -1.91 -2.61
C ALA A 41 -9.34 -1.34 -2.12
N GLN A 42 -10.18 -2.15 -1.46
CA GLN A 42 -11.47 -1.71 -0.95
C GLN A 42 -11.33 -0.64 0.14
N LEU A 43 -10.38 -0.82 1.07
CA LEU A 43 -10.08 0.19 2.08
C LEU A 43 -9.66 1.51 1.44
N THR A 44 -8.82 1.46 0.41
CA THR A 44 -8.36 2.66 -0.31
C THR A 44 -9.52 3.38 -0.97
N ILE A 45 -10.43 2.65 -1.63
CA ILE A 45 -11.61 3.23 -2.30
C ILE A 45 -12.53 3.88 -1.27
N GLU A 46 -12.82 3.20 -0.17
CA GLU A 46 -13.68 3.72 0.89
C GLU A 46 -13.07 4.95 1.57
N ALA A 47 -11.76 4.94 1.84
CA ALA A 47 -11.07 6.09 2.39
C ALA A 47 -11.17 7.32 1.47
N HIS A 48 -11.00 7.14 0.14
CA HIS A 48 -11.17 8.21 -0.84
C HIS A 48 -12.61 8.72 -0.89
N HIS A 49 -13.60 7.84 -0.82
CA HIS A 49 -15.01 8.21 -0.76
C HIS A 49 -15.31 9.11 0.46
N ARG A 50 -14.61 8.89 1.57
CA ARG A 50 -14.69 9.71 2.79
C ARG A 50 -13.81 10.96 2.79
N GLY A 51 -13.13 11.28 1.70
CA GLY A 51 -12.27 12.45 1.57
C GLY A 51 -10.85 12.29 2.11
N TYR A 52 -10.42 11.06 2.43
CA TYR A 52 -9.05 10.76 2.83
C TYR A 52 -8.20 10.33 1.65
N VAL A 53 -6.88 10.48 1.76
CA VAL A 53 -5.92 9.89 0.84
C VAL A 53 -5.19 8.75 1.52
N VAL A 54 -4.79 7.76 0.71
CA VAL A 54 -4.10 6.56 1.18
C VAL A 54 -2.84 6.36 0.36
N HIS A 55 -1.70 6.20 1.05
CA HIS A 55 -0.45 5.80 0.42
C HIS A 55 -0.04 4.42 0.92
N GLN A 56 -0.01 3.46 0.01
CA GLN A 56 0.37 2.07 0.30
C GLN A 56 1.90 1.93 0.22
N MET A 57 2.52 1.43 1.29
CA MET A 57 3.96 1.27 1.42
C MET A 57 4.33 -0.21 1.59
N ALA A 58 5.12 -0.76 0.64
CA ALA A 58 5.78 -2.05 0.81
C ALA A 58 7.19 -1.90 1.41
N GLY A 59 7.75 -0.69 1.41
CA GLY A 59 9.09 -0.38 1.92
C GLY A 59 9.09 -0.11 3.42
N PHE A 60 8.95 -1.14 4.26
CA PHE A 60 9.07 -1.09 5.71
C PHE A 60 9.99 -2.22 6.22
N ASP A 61 10.24 -2.27 7.51
CA ASP A 61 10.98 -3.35 8.17
C ASP A 61 10.03 -4.52 8.44
N HIS A 62 10.06 -5.51 7.55
CA HIS A 62 9.16 -6.66 7.59
C HIS A 62 9.36 -7.53 8.84
N GLU A 63 10.59 -7.72 9.27
CA GLU A 63 10.90 -8.54 10.46
C GLU A 63 10.33 -7.86 11.71
N LYS A 64 10.60 -6.57 11.85
CA LYS A 64 10.06 -5.79 12.97
C LYS A 64 8.54 -5.68 12.92
N ALA A 65 7.96 -5.51 11.75
CA ALA A 65 6.50 -5.49 11.62
C ALA A 65 5.87 -6.83 11.99
N ALA A 66 6.48 -7.95 11.60
CA ALA A 66 5.97 -9.29 11.91
C ALA A 66 5.82 -9.55 13.42
N THR A 67 6.65 -8.90 14.26
CA THR A 67 6.53 -9.04 15.73
C THR A 67 5.23 -8.45 16.30
N LEU A 68 4.49 -7.65 15.51
CA LEU A 68 3.24 -7.03 15.92
C LEU A 68 2.01 -7.88 15.57
N PHE A 69 2.19 -8.95 14.77
CA PHE A 69 1.11 -9.75 14.20
C PHE A 69 1.36 -11.24 14.48
N ASP A 70 0.66 -11.80 15.42
CA ASP A 70 0.81 -13.19 15.88
C ASP A 70 0.63 -14.21 14.72
N GLY A 71 1.76 -14.57 14.08
CA GLY A 71 1.82 -15.49 12.95
C GLY A 71 1.32 -14.97 11.61
N ALA A 72 0.72 -13.78 11.53
CA ALA A 72 0.32 -13.19 10.26
C ALA A 72 1.49 -12.45 9.59
N VAL A 73 1.55 -12.50 8.27
CA VAL A 73 2.59 -11.87 7.44
C VAL A 73 2.14 -10.49 7.01
N PRO A 74 2.83 -9.41 7.43
CA PRO A 74 2.52 -8.06 6.98
C PRO A 74 2.89 -7.87 5.51
N ILE A 75 1.91 -7.46 4.68
CA ILE A 75 2.06 -7.31 3.23
C ILE A 75 2.29 -5.84 2.86
N VAL A 76 1.51 -4.94 3.42
CA VAL A 76 1.57 -3.50 3.13
C VAL A 76 1.18 -2.69 4.36
N ILE A 77 1.83 -1.53 4.54
CA ILE A 77 1.41 -0.52 5.51
C ILE A 77 0.84 0.66 4.73
N MET A 78 -0.35 1.09 5.10
CA MET A 78 -1.09 2.15 4.46
C MET A 78 -1.07 3.38 5.37
N ALA A 79 -0.49 4.49 4.88
CA ALA A 79 -0.59 5.79 5.54
C ALA A 79 -1.87 6.46 5.08
N ILE A 80 -2.69 6.92 6.03
CA ILE A 80 -4.00 7.52 5.77
C ILE A 80 -4.01 8.94 6.35
N GLY A 81 -4.55 9.90 5.61
CA GLY A 81 -4.65 11.29 6.05
C GLY A 81 -5.35 12.20 5.06
N ILE A 82 -5.22 13.49 5.27
CA ILE A 82 -5.64 14.54 4.33
C ILE A 82 -4.39 14.96 3.55
N GLN A 83 -4.51 15.06 2.23
CA GLN A 83 -3.39 15.48 1.40
C GLN A 83 -3.05 16.94 1.68
N ALA A 84 -1.80 17.18 2.04
CA ALA A 84 -1.24 18.51 2.20
C ALA A 84 -0.62 19.00 0.87
N PRO A 85 -0.37 20.31 0.71
CA PRO A 85 0.38 20.84 -0.42
C PRO A 85 1.77 20.22 -0.53
N ALA A 86 2.25 20.00 -1.77
CA ALA A 86 3.52 19.33 -2.05
C ALA A 86 4.74 20.10 -1.50
N ASP A 87 4.65 21.44 -1.37
CA ASP A 87 5.69 22.31 -0.83
C ASP A 87 6.03 22.05 0.65
N GLN A 88 5.23 21.21 1.33
CA GLN A 88 5.55 20.72 2.67
C GLN A 88 6.53 19.54 2.66
N LEU A 89 6.87 19.04 1.50
CA LEU A 89 7.87 17.98 1.30
C LEU A 89 9.19 18.60 0.87
N GLU A 90 10.30 17.90 1.12
CA GLU A 90 11.64 18.33 0.75
C GLU A 90 12.40 17.20 0.03
N GLY A 91 13.37 17.60 -0.81
CA GLY A 91 14.27 16.69 -1.50
C GLY A 91 13.55 15.61 -2.31
N PRO A 92 14.03 14.35 -2.28
CA PRO A 92 13.47 13.29 -3.12
C PRO A 92 11.98 12.98 -2.88
N ALA A 93 11.42 13.36 -1.74
CA ALA A 93 9.99 13.20 -1.48
C ALA A 93 9.17 14.22 -2.27
N TYR A 94 9.62 15.47 -2.29
CA TYR A 94 9.03 16.52 -3.12
C TYR A 94 9.13 16.18 -4.62
N ASP A 95 10.34 15.80 -5.08
CA ASP A 95 10.58 15.48 -6.49
C ASP A 95 9.65 14.38 -7.01
N ARG A 96 9.37 13.37 -6.18
CA ARG A 96 8.45 12.29 -6.52
C ARG A 96 6.99 12.71 -6.52
N GLU A 97 6.60 13.60 -5.59
CA GLU A 97 5.22 14.07 -5.50
C GLU A 97 4.82 14.92 -6.71
N VAL A 98 5.73 15.79 -7.18
CA VAL A 98 5.46 16.68 -8.32
C VAL A 98 5.78 16.05 -9.68
N ALA A 99 6.38 14.86 -9.70
CA ALA A 99 6.73 14.18 -10.94
C ALA A 99 5.46 13.82 -11.75
N PRO A 100 5.50 13.94 -13.09
CA PRO A 100 4.39 13.52 -13.94
C PRO A 100 4.02 12.06 -13.71
N ARG A 101 2.74 11.80 -13.47
CA ARG A 101 2.24 10.45 -13.29
C ARG A 101 2.21 9.70 -14.60
N THR A 102 2.95 8.61 -14.70
CA THR A 102 2.95 7.72 -15.86
C THR A 102 2.29 6.37 -15.56
N ARG A 103 1.71 5.75 -16.56
CA ARG A 103 1.17 4.39 -16.53
C ARG A 103 1.47 3.70 -17.85
N LYS A 104 1.64 2.39 -17.79
CA LYS A 104 1.70 1.58 -19.02
C LYS A 104 0.38 1.72 -19.78
N SER A 105 0.45 1.72 -21.11
CA SER A 105 -0.73 1.68 -21.96
C SER A 105 -1.47 0.34 -21.82
N LEU A 106 -2.74 0.30 -22.23
CA LEU A 106 -3.49 -0.95 -22.23
C LEU A 106 -2.83 -2.01 -23.10
N ALA A 107 -2.25 -1.61 -24.25
CA ALA A 107 -1.54 -2.52 -25.14
C ALA A 107 -0.31 -3.18 -24.51
N GLU A 108 0.29 -2.57 -23.48
CA GLU A 108 1.44 -3.14 -22.76
C GLU A 108 1.03 -4.09 -21.62
N ILE A 109 -0.21 -4.02 -21.14
CA ILE A 109 -0.66 -4.79 -19.97
C ILE A 109 -1.73 -5.83 -20.30
N VAL A 110 -2.44 -5.70 -21.42
CA VAL A 110 -3.47 -6.64 -21.87
C VAL A 110 -2.88 -7.54 -22.96
N ILE A 111 -2.82 -8.84 -22.68
CA ILE A 111 -2.21 -9.83 -23.59
C ILE A 111 -3.15 -10.15 -24.76
N ALA A 112 -4.47 -10.15 -24.54
CA ALA A 112 -5.48 -10.45 -25.55
C ALA A 112 -6.81 -9.76 -25.23
N GLY A 113 -7.67 -9.57 -26.23
CA GLY A 113 -9.03 -9.05 -26.04
C GLY A 113 -9.15 -7.52 -26.03
N LEU A 114 -8.14 -6.80 -26.48
CA LEU A 114 -8.30 -5.36 -26.75
C LEU A 114 -9.23 -5.17 -27.97
N PRO A 115 -10.19 -4.24 -27.91
CA PRO A 115 -10.95 -3.83 -29.07
C PRO A 115 -10.02 -3.26 -30.12
N SER A 116 -10.28 -3.63 -31.41
CA SER A 116 -9.59 -3.07 -32.59
C SER A 116 -9.96 -1.59 -32.78
#